data_e902b55b45dba6480cf3ac46eb380a4e
#
_entry.id   e902b55b45dba6480cf3ac46eb380a4e
#
_cell.length_a   1.000
_cell.length_b   1.000
_cell.length_c   1.000
_cell.angle_alpha   90.00
_cell.angle_beta   90.00
_cell.angle_gamma   90.00
#
_symmetry.space_group_name_H-M   'P 1'
#
loop_
_entity.id
_entity.type
_entity.pdbx_description
1 polymer ?
#
loop_
_entity_poly.entity_id
_entity_poly.type
_entity_poly.pdbx_seq_one_letter_code
_entity_poly.pdbx_strand_id
1 'polypeptide(L)'
;MLAFALSAAMALATSAPGEAIEGYWVHPDGAIVIRVDSCGGAYCGTVTWATRKARFDAKTGVDSLVGAQLLSGFHRNSRGIWKGQIYIPDQDMHVSGKLQPLDSNRLKLSGCTFGGLLCKTQIWTRSDGPVAGAD
;
A
#
# COMPACT_ATOMS: atom_id res chain seq x y z
N MET A 1 13.34 55.21 -6.48
CA MET A 1 13.32 53.98 -7.20
C MET A 1 13.21 52.83 -6.23
N LEU A 2 12.04 52.24 -6.17
CA LEU A 2 11.77 51.08 -5.32
C LEU A 2 12.12 49.79 -6.09
N ALA A 3 13.19 49.16 -5.69
CA ALA A 3 13.49 47.81 -6.19
C ALA A 3 12.64 46.81 -5.39
N PHE A 4 11.63 46.27 -6.02
CA PHE A 4 10.91 45.16 -5.45
C PHE A 4 11.72 43.89 -5.66
N ALA A 5 12.42 43.46 -4.62
CA ALA A 5 12.90 42.09 -4.59
C ALA A 5 11.69 41.18 -4.38
N LEU A 6 11.18 40.61 -5.47
CA LEU A 6 10.29 39.49 -5.41
C LEU A 6 11.09 38.30 -4.90
N SER A 7 11.08 38.12 -3.58
CA SER A 7 11.42 36.84 -3.01
C SER A 7 10.33 35.87 -3.42
N ALA A 8 10.55 35.16 -4.51
CA ALA A 8 9.76 33.99 -4.79
C ALA A 8 10.05 33.00 -3.67
N ALA A 9 9.20 32.97 -2.66
CA ALA A 9 9.19 31.89 -1.71
C ALA A 9 8.86 30.61 -2.52
N MET A 10 9.88 29.86 -2.88
CA MET A 10 9.68 28.49 -3.30
C MET A 10 9.12 27.76 -2.10
N ALA A 11 7.79 27.61 -2.10
CA ALA A 11 7.16 26.64 -1.24
C ALA A 11 7.74 25.28 -1.60
N LEU A 12 8.67 24.79 -0.80
CA LEU A 12 9.02 23.40 -0.82
C LEU A 12 7.73 22.63 -0.53
N ALA A 13 7.17 22.04 -1.57
CA ALA A 13 6.05 21.12 -1.39
C ALA A 13 6.57 19.95 -0.57
N THR A 14 6.37 20.02 0.75
CA THR A 14 6.56 18.86 1.60
C THR A 14 5.44 17.89 1.25
N SER A 15 5.79 16.74 0.70
CA SER A 15 4.84 15.65 0.48
C SER A 15 4.11 15.34 1.78
N ALA A 16 2.78 15.28 1.75
CA ALA A 16 2.01 14.79 2.88
C ALA A 16 2.51 13.37 3.22
N PRO A 17 2.53 12.97 4.53
CA PRO A 17 3.07 11.67 4.94
C PRO A 17 2.51 10.49 4.16
N GLY A 18 1.21 10.52 3.79
CA GLY A 18 0.57 9.47 3.03
C GLY A 18 1.00 9.35 1.57
N GLU A 19 1.56 10.41 0.98
CA GLU A 19 1.95 10.40 -0.44
C GLU A 19 3.02 9.36 -0.75
N ALA A 20 3.86 9.01 0.22
CA ALA A 20 4.91 8.02 0.03
C ALA A 20 4.36 6.60 -0.18
N ILE A 21 3.15 6.31 0.34
CA ILE A 21 2.51 5.00 0.21
C ILE A 21 1.30 5.03 -0.71
N GLU A 22 0.80 6.20 -1.09
CA GLU A 22 -0.33 6.32 -2.01
C GLU A 22 0.04 5.88 -3.42
N GLY A 23 -0.91 5.25 -4.11
CA GLY A 23 -0.80 4.85 -5.49
C GLY A 23 -1.02 3.38 -5.70
N TYR A 24 -0.58 2.89 -6.85
CA TYR A 24 -0.75 1.50 -7.26
C TYR A 24 0.54 0.72 -7.00
N TRP A 25 0.37 -0.49 -6.45
CA TRP A 25 1.48 -1.35 -6.08
C TRP A 25 1.25 -2.76 -6.58
N VAL A 26 2.29 -3.36 -7.13
CA VAL A 26 2.27 -4.72 -7.69
C VAL A 26 2.94 -5.67 -6.71
N HIS A 27 2.25 -6.78 -6.43
CA HIS A 27 2.79 -7.89 -5.63
C HIS A 27 4.08 -8.45 -6.27
N PRO A 28 5.05 -8.92 -5.47
CA PRO A 28 6.31 -9.46 -6.00
C PRO A 28 6.17 -10.51 -7.10
N ASP A 29 5.11 -11.34 -7.06
CA ASP A 29 4.86 -12.36 -8.08
C ASP A 29 4.07 -11.81 -9.30
N GLY A 30 3.70 -10.54 -9.31
CA GLY A 30 2.95 -9.91 -10.39
C GLY A 30 1.46 -10.28 -10.45
N ALA A 31 0.96 -11.03 -9.48
CA ALA A 31 -0.40 -11.58 -9.55
C ALA A 31 -1.50 -10.62 -9.11
N ILE A 32 -1.17 -9.59 -8.37
CA ILE A 32 -2.14 -8.66 -7.76
C ILE A 32 -1.60 -7.23 -7.85
N VAL A 33 -2.50 -6.30 -8.17
CA VAL A 33 -2.25 -4.85 -8.02
C VAL A 33 -3.23 -4.31 -7.01
N ILE A 34 -2.73 -3.52 -6.07
CA ILE A 34 -3.55 -2.79 -5.11
C ILE A 34 -3.40 -1.30 -5.31
N ARG A 35 -4.44 -0.56 -4.93
CA ARG A 35 -4.38 0.88 -4.77
C ARG A 35 -4.38 1.20 -3.28
N VAL A 36 -3.38 1.94 -2.84
CA VAL A 36 -3.31 2.48 -1.48
C VAL A 36 -3.74 3.94 -1.51
N ASP A 37 -4.73 4.27 -0.71
CA ASP A 37 -5.19 5.64 -0.55
C ASP A 37 -5.82 5.86 0.84
N SER A 38 -6.18 7.11 1.10
CA SER A 38 -6.83 7.49 2.35
C SER A 38 -8.26 6.96 2.41
N CYS A 39 -8.63 6.38 3.54
CA CYS A 39 -9.99 5.93 3.81
C CYS A 39 -10.35 6.17 5.28
N GLY A 40 -11.15 7.23 5.53
CA GLY A 40 -11.68 7.53 6.86
C GLY A 40 -10.63 7.84 7.94
N GLY A 41 -9.59 8.60 7.61
CA GLY A 41 -8.54 8.98 8.57
C GLY A 41 -7.38 8.00 8.69
N ALA A 42 -7.46 6.88 8.01
CA ALA A 42 -6.40 5.89 7.90
C ALA A 42 -6.08 5.64 6.43
N TYR A 43 -5.14 4.75 6.14
CA TYR A 43 -4.84 4.29 4.78
C TYR A 43 -5.26 2.85 4.60
N CYS A 44 -5.80 2.56 3.43
CA CYS A 44 -6.19 1.20 3.03
C CYS A 44 -5.68 0.86 1.65
N GLY A 45 -5.61 -0.44 1.38
CA GLY A 45 -5.23 -0.96 0.08
C GLY A 45 -6.31 -1.88 -0.46
N THR A 46 -6.78 -1.59 -1.67
CA THR A 46 -7.86 -2.30 -2.33
C THR A 46 -7.35 -2.92 -3.62
N VAL A 47 -7.70 -4.16 -3.89
CA VAL A 47 -7.29 -4.85 -5.12
C VAL A 47 -7.98 -4.22 -6.31
N THR A 48 -7.18 -3.78 -7.29
CA THR A 48 -7.68 -3.22 -8.55
C THR A 48 -7.57 -4.20 -9.72
N TRP A 49 -6.66 -5.17 -9.62
CA TRP A 49 -6.44 -6.18 -10.64
C TRP A 49 -5.82 -7.42 -10.02
N ALA A 50 -6.19 -8.59 -10.54
CA ALA A 50 -5.62 -9.86 -10.11
C ALA A 50 -5.67 -10.87 -11.26
N THR A 51 -4.71 -11.80 -11.27
CA THR A 51 -4.72 -12.92 -12.20
C THR A 51 -5.92 -13.85 -11.92
N ARG A 52 -6.28 -14.68 -12.89
CA ARG A 52 -7.32 -15.69 -12.71
C ARG A 52 -6.99 -16.63 -11.55
N LYS A 53 -5.72 -17.06 -11.46
CA LYS A 53 -5.27 -17.94 -10.37
C LYS A 53 -5.42 -17.28 -9.01
N ALA A 54 -4.98 -16.03 -8.87
CA ALA A 54 -5.11 -15.30 -7.61
C ALA A 54 -6.58 -15.13 -7.21
N ARG A 55 -7.45 -14.82 -8.16
CA ARG A 55 -8.90 -14.71 -7.90
C ARG A 55 -9.51 -16.02 -7.45
N PHE A 56 -9.07 -17.13 -8.05
CA PHE A 56 -9.54 -18.47 -7.66
C PHE A 56 -9.08 -18.82 -6.25
N ASP A 57 -7.78 -18.65 -5.96
CA ASP A 57 -7.20 -18.97 -4.65
C ASP A 57 -7.83 -18.14 -3.52
N ALA A 58 -8.25 -16.91 -3.82
CA ALA A 58 -8.85 -16.00 -2.85
C ALA A 58 -10.29 -16.36 -2.47
N LYS A 59 -10.95 -17.28 -3.19
CA LYS A 59 -12.36 -17.63 -2.92
C LYS A 59 -12.60 -18.26 -1.57
N THR A 60 -11.56 -18.72 -0.89
CA THR A 60 -11.64 -19.18 0.50
C THR A 60 -12.16 -18.09 1.43
N GLY A 61 -11.79 -16.85 1.20
CA GLY A 61 -12.13 -15.73 2.08
C GLY A 61 -13.02 -14.66 1.47
N VAL A 62 -13.03 -14.50 0.13
CA VAL A 62 -13.81 -13.45 -0.53
C VAL A 62 -14.45 -13.97 -1.81
N ASP A 63 -15.66 -13.47 -2.12
CA ASP A 63 -16.36 -13.81 -3.36
C ASP A 63 -15.70 -13.14 -4.57
N SER A 64 -15.18 -11.93 -4.38
CA SER A 64 -14.49 -11.17 -5.42
C SER A 64 -13.20 -10.59 -4.86
N LEU A 65 -12.06 -11.01 -5.41
CA LEU A 65 -10.76 -10.47 -5.02
C LEU A 65 -10.59 -9.04 -5.51
N VAL A 66 -10.97 -8.74 -6.75
CA VAL A 66 -10.97 -7.36 -7.25
C VAL A 66 -12.03 -6.57 -6.50
N GLY A 67 -11.62 -5.47 -5.89
CA GLY A 67 -12.45 -4.67 -5.00
C GLY A 67 -12.30 -5.03 -3.52
N ALA A 68 -11.62 -6.13 -3.18
CA ALA A 68 -11.38 -6.52 -1.80
C ALA A 68 -10.34 -5.62 -1.16
N GLN A 69 -10.58 -5.24 0.10
CA GLN A 69 -9.63 -4.46 0.89
C GLN A 69 -8.67 -5.41 1.59
N LEU A 70 -7.41 -5.39 1.17
CA LEU A 70 -6.36 -6.24 1.77
C LEU A 70 -5.60 -5.53 2.88
N LEU A 71 -5.49 -4.21 2.81
CA LEU A 71 -4.82 -3.39 3.81
C LEU A 71 -5.84 -2.46 4.44
N SER A 72 -5.85 -2.38 5.78
CA SER A 72 -6.81 -1.55 6.48
C SER A 72 -6.20 -0.94 7.74
N GLY A 73 -6.70 0.25 8.10
CA GLY A 73 -6.36 0.90 9.34
C GLY A 73 -4.90 1.29 9.48
N PHE A 74 -4.20 1.57 8.39
CA PHE A 74 -2.79 1.93 8.47
C PHE A 74 -2.62 3.37 8.91
N HIS A 75 -1.90 3.55 10.03
CA HIS A 75 -1.54 4.83 10.61
C HIS A 75 -0.03 4.92 10.76
N ARG A 76 0.51 6.09 10.49
CA ARG A 76 1.93 6.37 10.66
C ARG A 76 2.24 6.60 12.14
N ASN A 77 3.22 5.85 12.68
CA ASN A 77 3.67 6.06 14.05
C ASN A 77 4.74 7.16 14.12
N SER A 78 5.22 7.45 15.34
CA SER A 78 6.24 8.47 15.57
C SER A 78 7.60 8.17 14.90
N ARG A 79 7.85 6.91 14.52
CA ARG A 79 9.06 6.48 13.83
C ARG A 79 8.92 6.50 12.31
N GLY A 80 7.77 6.94 11.80
CA GLY A 80 7.51 6.99 10.37
C GLY A 80 7.12 5.65 9.75
N ILE A 81 6.78 4.66 10.56
CA ILE A 81 6.35 3.34 10.11
C ILE A 81 4.83 3.29 10.12
N TRP A 82 4.24 2.79 9.04
CA TRP A 82 2.80 2.60 8.93
C TRP A 82 2.42 1.25 9.50
N LYS A 83 1.50 1.23 10.45
CA LYS A 83 1.01 0.00 11.08
C LYS A 83 -0.49 -0.12 10.91
N GLY A 84 -0.94 -1.33 10.59
CA GLY A 84 -2.34 -1.63 10.39
C GLY A 84 -2.57 -3.13 10.30
N GLN A 85 -3.62 -3.52 9.58
CA GLN A 85 -3.97 -4.92 9.39
C GLN A 85 -3.89 -5.32 7.92
N ILE A 86 -3.46 -6.55 7.70
CA ILE A 86 -3.41 -7.20 6.40
C ILE A 86 -4.42 -8.34 6.42
N TYR A 87 -5.29 -8.39 5.39
CA TYR A 87 -6.17 -9.51 5.16
C TYR A 87 -5.59 -10.43 4.09
N ILE A 88 -5.53 -11.73 4.36
CA ILE A 88 -5.02 -12.77 3.46
C ILE A 88 -6.19 -13.64 3.03
N PRO A 89 -6.80 -13.40 1.84
CA PRO A 89 -8.05 -14.05 1.45
C PRO A 89 -7.93 -15.56 1.26
N ASP A 90 -6.82 -16.05 0.72
CA ASP A 90 -6.61 -17.47 0.47
C ASP A 90 -6.51 -18.29 1.76
N GLN A 91 -6.27 -17.67 2.89
CA GLN A 91 -6.26 -18.29 4.21
C GLN A 91 -7.40 -17.78 5.11
N ASP A 92 -8.19 -16.83 4.63
CA ASP A 92 -9.25 -16.15 5.38
C ASP A 92 -8.77 -15.72 6.78
N MET A 93 -7.65 -14.99 6.82
CA MET A 93 -7.08 -14.54 8.09
C MET A 93 -6.58 -13.11 8.02
N HIS A 94 -6.63 -12.45 9.18
CA HIS A 94 -6.08 -11.12 9.39
C HIS A 94 -4.78 -11.22 10.18
N VAL A 95 -3.80 -10.44 9.79
CA VAL A 95 -2.51 -10.37 10.49
C VAL A 95 -2.13 -8.92 10.72
N SER A 96 -1.31 -8.66 11.73
CA SER A 96 -0.73 -7.33 11.93
C SER A 96 0.23 -7.02 10.82
N GLY A 97 0.21 -5.80 10.31
CA GLY A 97 1.02 -5.38 9.18
C GLY A 97 1.79 -4.10 9.40
N LYS A 98 2.89 -3.99 8.68
CA LYS A 98 3.71 -2.78 8.60
C LYS A 98 3.97 -2.45 7.15
N LEU A 99 3.88 -1.16 6.82
CA LEU A 99 4.28 -0.62 5.53
C LEU A 99 5.43 0.34 5.75
N GLN A 100 6.46 0.21 4.91
CA GLN A 100 7.62 1.09 4.95
C GLN A 100 8.09 1.40 3.53
N PRO A 101 7.97 2.66 3.08
CA PRO A 101 8.54 3.05 1.80
C PRO A 101 10.05 2.89 1.85
N LEU A 102 10.62 2.19 0.86
CA LEU A 102 12.07 2.07 0.70
C LEU A 102 12.61 3.17 -0.19
N ASP A 103 11.87 3.49 -1.23
CA ASP A 103 12.10 4.60 -2.15
C ASP A 103 10.77 4.93 -2.84
N SER A 104 10.79 5.78 -3.86
CA SER A 104 9.57 6.18 -4.57
C SER A 104 8.88 5.06 -5.33
N ASN A 105 9.57 3.92 -5.57
CA ASN A 105 9.07 2.83 -6.39
C ASN A 105 8.96 1.49 -5.66
N ARG A 106 9.41 1.41 -4.40
CA ARG A 106 9.37 0.16 -3.63
C ARG A 106 8.76 0.38 -2.26
N LEU A 107 7.86 -0.51 -1.90
CA LEU A 107 7.16 -0.51 -0.63
C LEU A 107 7.37 -1.84 0.06
N LYS A 108 7.91 -1.81 1.26
CA LYS A 108 8.10 -3.00 2.08
C LYS A 108 6.83 -3.26 2.89
N LEU A 109 6.25 -4.43 2.69
CA LEU A 109 5.10 -4.90 3.45
C LEU A 109 5.53 -6.07 4.30
N SER A 110 5.31 -5.99 5.61
CA SER A 110 5.60 -7.07 6.55
C SER A 110 4.33 -7.45 7.29
N GLY A 111 4.03 -8.74 7.35
CA GLY A 111 2.91 -9.28 8.11
C GLY A 111 3.41 -10.27 9.15
N CYS A 112 2.85 -10.21 10.34
CA CYS A 112 3.26 -11.07 11.46
C CYS A 112 2.06 -11.74 12.09
N THR A 113 2.20 -13.04 12.40
CA THR A 113 1.21 -13.84 13.12
C THR A 113 1.74 -14.25 14.48
N PHE A 114 0.87 -14.81 15.33
CA PHE A 114 1.23 -15.34 16.66
C PHE A 114 2.00 -14.34 17.54
N GLY A 115 1.49 -13.12 17.65
CA GLY A 115 2.12 -12.10 18.48
C GLY A 115 3.50 -11.65 18.01
N GLY A 116 3.79 -11.80 16.70
CA GLY A 116 5.06 -11.40 16.12
C GLY A 116 6.08 -12.52 15.98
N LEU A 117 5.71 -13.77 16.25
CA LEU A 117 6.64 -14.90 16.16
C LEU A 117 6.92 -15.32 14.72
N LEU A 118 5.94 -15.19 13.82
CA LEU A 118 6.10 -15.50 12.41
C LEU A 118 5.83 -14.25 11.58
N CYS A 119 6.86 -13.76 10.93
CA CYS A 119 6.77 -12.59 10.05
C CYS A 119 7.18 -12.94 8.63
N LYS A 120 6.41 -12.43 7.65
CA LYS A 120 6.76 -12.49 6.23
C LYS A 120 6.92 -11.08 5.70
N THR A 121 7.93 -10.87 4.89
CA THR A 121 8.22 -9.58 4.28
C THR A 121 8.16 -9.70 2.78
N GLN A 122 7.51 -8.72 2.13
CA GLN A 122 7.39 -8.62 0.69
C GLN A 122 7.78 -7.23 0.25
N ILE A 123 8.40 -7.13 -0.91
CA ILE A 123 8.70 -5.85 -1.56
C ILE A 123 7.74 -5.70 -2.74
N TRP A 124 6.84 -4.74 -2.63
CA TRP A 124 5.91 -4.39 -3.69
C TRP A 124 6.50 -3.26 -4.51
N THR A 125 6.28 -3.28 -5.81
CA THR A 125 6.79 -2.26 -6.71
C THR A 125 5.66 -1.37 -7.21
N ARG A 126 5.99 -0.09 -7.41
CA ARG A 126 4.99 0.87 -7.89
C ARG A 126 4.55 0.52 -9.31
N SER A 127 3.25 0.56 -9.53
CA SER A 127 2.64 0.42 -10.84
C SER A 127 2.19 1.79 -11.36
N ASP A 128 2.24 1.99 -12.68
CA ASP A 128 1.77 3.23 -13.30
C ASP A 128 0.25 3.32 -13.35
N GLY A 129 -0.46 2.21 -13.13
CA GLY A 129 -1.90 2.18 -13.19
C GLY A 129 -2.49 0.96 -12.51
N PRO A 130 -3.83 0.80 -12.58
CA PRO A 130 -4.56 -0.20 -11.81
C PRO A 130 -4.39 -1.65 -12.29
N VAL A 131 -3.66 -1.87 -13.39
CA VAL A 131 -3.51 -3.18 -14.03
C VAL A 131 -2.04 -3.52 -14.16
N ALA A 132 -1.65 -4.74 -13.77
CA ALA A 132 -0.27 -5.21 -13.92
C ALA A 132 0.04 -5.45 -15.41
N GLY A 133 1.30 -5.11 -15.79
CA GLY A 133 1.75 -5.35 -17.15
C GLY A 133 1.04 -4.52 -18.20
N ALA A 134 0.45 -3.39 -17.82
CA ALA A 134 -0.07 -2.40 -18.76
C ALA A 134 1.11 -1.65 -19.35
N ASP A 135 1.85 -2.32 -20.19
CA ASP A 135 2.92 -1.70 -20.96
C ASP A 135 2.33 -0.98 -22.17
#